data_e73d4528c704de84a51ab2a5883da546
#
_entry.id   e73d4528c704de84a51ab2a5883da546
#
_cell.length_a   1.000
_cell.length_b   1.000
_cell.length_c   1.000
_cell.angle_alpha   90.00
_cell.angle_beta   90.00
_cell.angle_gamma   90.00
#
_symmetry.space_group_name_H-M   'P 1'
#
loop_
_entity.id
_entity.type
_entity.pdbx_description
1 polymer ?
#
loop_
_entity_poly.entity_id
_entity_poly.type
_entity_poly.pdbx_seq_one_letter_code
_entity_poly.pdbx_strand_id
1 'polypeptide(L)'
;LITLTILMAVLRDVYKELGESRKSNKTQEIIAHTHPVTLIEDYRLKCGDTLNKFFNENIQKENSDILSVNPKKKEEKTIKENYKFLKEKIKDEIKQFSDKSKKIQYVDDLKQRIFDFKIIWIKIENDEDAYSIFETVNARGADLTAADLLKNYLFGKLPKKEDGIDVAKETWL
;
A
#
# COMPACT_ATOMS: atom_id res chain seq x y z
N LEU A 1 -0.87 -3.46 3.70
CA LEU A 1 -1.98 -2.76 3.02
C LEU A 1 -1.51 -1.79 1.93
N ILE A 2 -0.47 -0.96 2.16
CA ILE A 2 0.07 -0.03 1.15
C ILE A 2 0.34 -0.75 -0.17
N THR A 3 1.11 -1.84 -0.17
CA THR A 3 1.44 -2.61 -1.38
C THR A 3 0.19 -3.14 -2.10
N LEU A 4 -0.81 -3.64 -1.36
CA LEU A 4 -2.07 -4.11 -1.94
C LEU A 4 -2.85 -2.96 -2.58
N THR A 5 -2.89 -1.78 -1.96
CA THR A 5 -3.54 -0.60 -2.54
C THR A 5 -2.83 -0.14 -3.81
N ILE A 6 -1.48 -0.14 -3.83
CA ILE A 6 -0.71 0.16 -5.04
C ILE A 6 -1.04 -0.85 -6.14
N LEU A 7 -1.08 -2.14 -5.83
CA LEU A 7 -1.42 -3.18 -6.80
C LEU A 7 -2.84 -2.99 -7.35
N MET A 8 -3.83 -2.65 -6.50
CA MET A 8 -5.19 -2.35 -6.96
C MET A 8 -5.22 -1.11 -7.87
N ALA A 9 -4.44 -0.06 -7.56
CA ALA A 9 -4.31 1.11 -8.42
C ALA A 9 -3.68 0.74 -9.78
N VAL A 10 -2.67 -0.11 -9.79
CA VAL A 10 -2.09 -0.63 -11.05
C VAL A 10 -3.12 -1.41 -11.86
N LEU A 11 -3.90 -2.31 -11.23
CA LEU A 11 -4.95 -3.06 -11.95
C LEU A 11 -6.02 -2.13 -12.52
N ARG A 12 -6.45 -1.11 -11.78
CA ARG A 12 -7.35 -0.06 -12.26
C ARG A 12 -6.83 0.57 -13.56
N ASP A 13 -5.56 0.97 -13.54
CA ASP A 13 -4.96 1.68 -14.65
C ASP A 13 -4.70 0.75 -15.86
N VAL A 14 -4.35 -0.52 -15.62
CA VAL A 14 -4.24 -1.54 -16.67
C VAL A 14 -5.60 -1.83 -17.32
N TYR A 15 -6.68 -1.97 -16.54
CA TYR A 15 -8.03 -2.11 -17.12
C TYR A 15 -8.39 -0.91 -18.00
N LYS A 16 -8.04 0.31 -17.56
CA LYS A 16 -8.28 1.52 -18.35
C LYS A 16 -7.51 1.50 -19.67
N GLU A 17 -6.23 1.13 -19.65
CA GLU A 17 -5.41 0.97 -20.85
C GLU A 17 -5.94 -0.11 -21.80
N LEU A 18 -6.56 -1.17 -21.28
CA LEU A 18 -7.24 -2.20 -22.06
C LEU A 18 -8.63 -1.76 -22.56
N GLY A 19 -9.08 -0.54 -22.24
CA GLY A 19 -10.40 -0.03 -22.64
C GLY A 19 -11.56 -0.60 -21.81
N GLU A 20 -11.28 -1.17 -20.63
CA GLU A 20 -12.26 -1.77 -19.73
C GLU A 20 -12.69 -0.77 -18.63
N SER A 21 -13.30 0.35 -19.04
CA SER A 21 -13.67 1.45 -18.14
C SER A 21 -14.55 0.99 -16.96
N ARG A 22 -15.50 0.06 -17.20
CA ARG A 22 -16.37 -0.46 -16.14
C ARG A 22 -15.56 -1.20 -15.06
N LYS A 23 -14.59 -2.03 -15.47
CA LYS A 23 -13.72 -2.77 -14.53
C LYS A 23 -12.76 -1.82 -13.81
N SER A 24 -12.23 -0.83 -14.52
CA SER A 24 -11.41 0.25 -13.93
C SER A 24 -12.19 0.98 -12.83
N ASN A 25 -13.39 1.47 -13.11
CA ASN A 25 -14.22 2.18 -12.14
C ASN A 25 -14.58 1.30 -10.92
N LYS A 26 -14.95 0.03 -11.15
CA LYS A 26 -15.20 -0.91 -10.05
C LYS A 26 -13.94 -1.19 -9.20
N THR A 27 -12.77 -1.09 -9.79
CA THR A 27 -11.52 -1.22 -9.04
C THR A 27 -11.22 0.05 -8.24
N GLN A 28 -11.54 1.24 -8.79
CA GLN A 28 -11.46 2.50 -8.05
C GLN A 28 -12.36 2.51 -6.82
N GLU A 29 -13.58 1.99 -6.88
CA GLU A 29 -14.50 1.89 -5.73
C GLU A 29 -13.92 1.06 -4.56
N ILE A 30 -12.95 0.19 -4.82
CA ILE A 30 -12.22 -0.58 -3.77
C ILE A 30 -11.17 0.29 -3.10
N ILE A 31 -10.57 1.24 -3.81
CA ILE A 31 -9.50 2.13 -3.34
C ILE A 31 -10.08 3.35 -2.62
N ALA A 32 -11.15 3.91 -3.18
CA ALA A 32 -11.81 5.11 -2.68
C ALA A 32 -13.33 4.97 -2.76
N HIS A 33 -14.01 5.62 -1.83
CA HIS A 33 -15.47 5.75 -1.86
C HIS A 33 -15.83 7.18 -2.26
N THR A 34 -16.62 7.34 -3.32
CA THR A 34 -17.13 8.64 -3.71
C THR A 34 -18.48 8.88 -3.04
N HIS A 35 -18.60 9.94 -2.27
CA HIS A 35 -19.86 10.29 -1.64
C HIS A 35 -20.92 10.65 -2.72
N PRO A 36 -22.10 10.02 -2.72
CA PRO A 36 -23.01 10.09 -3.87
C PRO A 36 -23.59 11.48 -4.13
N VAL A 37 -23.62 12.37 -3.13
CA VAL A 37 -24.17 13.72 -3.25
C VAL A 37 -23.08 14.78 -3.45
N THR A 38 -22.03 14.74 -2.63
CA THR A 38 -20.96 15.75 -2.66
C THR A 38 -19.87 15.45 -3.68
N LEU A 39 -19.84 14.22 -4.21
CA LEU A 39 -18.82 13.70 -5.12
C LEU A 39 -17.39 13.79 -4.56
N ILE A 40 -17.24 13.96 -3.24
CA ILE A 40 -15.94 13.96 -2.58
C ILE A 40 -15.46 12.51 -2.44
N GLU A 41 -14.22 12.26 -2.82
CA GLU A 41 -13.57 10.97 -2.62
C GLU A 41 -13.09 10.82 -1.17
N ASP A 42 -13.50 9.73 -0.52
CA ASP A 42 -12.95 9.28 0.77
C ASP A 42 -12.06 8.06 0.53
N TYR A 43 -10.77 8.24 0.74
CA TYR A 43 -9.76 7.22 0.50
C TYR A 43 -9.74 6.19 1.64
N ARG A 44 -9.82 4.93 1.28
CA ARG A 44 -9.96 3.84 2.26
C ARG A 44 -8.69 3.58 3.07
N LEU A 45 -7.52 3.85 2.51
CA LEU A 45 -6.26 3.71 3.23
C LEU A 45 -5.74 5.09 3.64
N LYS A 46 -5.64 5.31 4.95
CA LYS A 46 -5.00 6.48 5.53
C LYS A 46 -3.57 6.09 5.93
N CYS A 47 -2.59 6.76 5.32
CA CYS A 47 -1.19 6.66 5.68
C CYS A 47 -0.87 7.66 6.82
N GLY A 48 0.30 7.53 7.46
CA GLY A 48 0.75 8.55 8.40
C GLY A 48 0.85 9.94 7.75
N ASP A 49 0.74 11.01 8.55
CA ASP A 49 0.56 12.40 8.10
C ASP A 49 1.55 12.84 7.00
N THR A 50 2.79 12.41 7.11
CA THR A 50 3.85 12.77 6.16
C THR A 50 3.69 12.19 4.77
N LEU A 51 2.97 11.07 4.64
CA LEU A 51 2.84 10.31 3.41
C LEU A 51 1.43 10.37 2.82
N ASN A 52 0.43 10.66 3.67
CA ASN A 52 -0.99 10.56 3.31
C ASN A 52 -1.34 11.40 2.08
N LYS A 53 -0.89 12.65 2.05
CA LYS A 53 -1.16 13.54 0.91
C LYS A 53 -0.60 12.98 -0.39
N PHE A 54 0.68 12.60 -0.39
CA PHE A 54 1.33 12.04 -1.59
C PHE A 54 0.64 10.77 -2.07
N PHE A 55 0.32 9.86 -1.15
CA PHE A 55 -0.32 8.58 -1.47
C PHE A 55 -1.74 8.77 -2.01
N ASN A 56 -2.52 9.66 -1.41
CA ASN A 56 -3.86 9.98 -1.87
C ASN A 56 -3.85 10.56 -3.28
N GLU A 57 -3.04 11.60 -3.51
CA GLU A 57 -3.02 12.35 -4.78
C GLU A 57 -2.44 11.53 -5.94
N ASN A 58 -1.53 10.58 -5.67
CA ASN A 58 -0.77 9.91 -6.72
C ASN A 58 -1.08 8.41 -6.89
N ILE A 59 -1.72 7.78 -5.90
CA ILE A 59 -2.09 6.36 -5.95
C ILE A 59 -3.60 6.18 -5.88
N GLN A 60 -4.24 6.74 -4.84
CA GLN A 60 -5.65 6.48 -4.58
C GLN A 60 -6.58 7.33 -5.45
N LYS A 61 -6.18 8.54 -5.80
CA LYS A 61 -6.97 9.41 -6.66
C LYS A 61 -7.12 8.80 -8.05
N GLU A 62 -8.33 8.86 -8.58
CA GLU A 62 -8.60 8.44 -9.95
C GLU A 62 -7.84 9.33 -10.96
N ASN A 63 -7.38 8.73 -12.05
CA ASN A 63 -6.65 9.42 -13.12
C ASN A 63 -5.34 10.10 -12.69
N SER A 64 -4.77 9.71 -11.55
CA SER A 64 -3.44 10.15 -11.16
C SER A 64 -2.35 9.55 -12.07
N ASP A 65 -1.29 10.29 -12.31
CA ASP A 65 -0.10 9.81 -13.04
C ASP A 65 1.14 9.92 -12.15
N ILE A 66 1.33 8.94 -11.30
CA ILE A 66 2.50 8.88 -10.40
C ILE A 66 3.83 8.81 -11.18
N LEU A 67 3.82 8.31 -12.42
CA LEU A 67 5.05 8.17 -13.20
C LEU A 67 5.63 9.53 -13.62
N SER A 68 4.78 10.53 -13.82
CA SER A 68 5.19 11.90 -14.13
C SER A 68 5.67 12.71 -12.92
N VAL A 69 5.36 12.26 -11.69
CA VAL A 69 5.68 12.98 -10.45
C VAL A 69 7.16 12.82 -10.09
N ASN A 70 7.78 13.89 -9.59
CA ASN A 70 9.13 13.84 -9.04
C ASN A 70 9.07 13.75 -7.49
N PRO A 71 9.28 12.56 -6.89
CA PRO A 71 9.20 12.38 -5.44
C PRO A 71 10.31 13.13 -4.71
N LYS A 72 9.98 13.74 -3.58
CA LYS A 72 10.94 14.49 -2.75
C LYS A 72 11.50 13.67 -1.59
N LYS A 73 10.71 12.72 -1.08
CA LYS A 73 11.06 11.89 0.08
C LYS A 73 11.40 10.46 -0.35
N LYS A 74 12.18 9.77 0.47
CA LYS A 74 12.58 8.38 0.23
C LYS A 74 11.36 7.45 0.11
N GLU A 75 10.39 7.61 0.99
CA GLU A 75 9.14 6.81 1.01
C GLU A 75 8.31 7.05 -0.25
N GLU A 76 8.20 8.30 -0.70
CA GLU A 76 7.51 8.66 -1.94
C GLU A 76 8.18 8.02 -3.17
N LYS A 77 9.53 8.01 -3.19
CA LYS A 77 10.32 7.34 -4.23
C LYS A 77 10.05 5.84 -4.24
N THR A 78 10.06 5.20 -3.08
CA THR A 78 9.77 3.77 -2.93
C THR A 78 8.36 3.43 -3.43
N ILE A 79 7.34 4.27 -3.14
CA ILE A 79 5.97 4.08 -3.64
C ILE A 79 5.95 4.14 -5.17
N LYS A 80 6.59 5.15 -5.77
CA LYS A 80 6.66 5.29 -7.22
C LYS A 80 7.36 4.10 -7.88
N GLU A 81 8.48 3.65 -7.32
CA GLU A 81 9.23 2.48 -7.81
C GLU A 81 8.40 1.21 -7.71
N ASN A 82 7.68 0.98 -6.62
CA ASN A 82 6.79 -0.16 -6.45
C ASN A 82 5.63 -0.14 -7.46
N TYR A 83 5.00 1.01 -7.66
CA TYR A 83 3.96 1.16 -8.68
C TYR A 83 4.49 0.83 -10.08
N LYS A 84 5.64 1.42 -10.44
CA LYS A 84 6.31 1.19 -11.73
C LYS A 84 6.62 -0.30 -11.91
N PHE A 85 7.28 -0.91 -10.94
CA PHE A 85 7.64 -2.33 -10.96
C PHE A 85 6.42 -3.24 -11.16
N LEU A 86 5.35 -3.04 -10.38
CA LEU A 86 4.13 -3.84 -10.48
C LEU A 86 3.46 -3.65 -11.85
N LYS A 87 3.40 -2.42 -12.34
CA LYS A 87 2.80 -2.11 -13.65
C LYS A 87 3.56 -2.75 -14.79
N GLU A 88 4.90 -2.66 -14.78
CA GLU A 88 5.76 -3.29 -15.78
C GLU A 88 5.61 -4.82 -15.74
N LYS A 89 5.63 -5.44 -14.57
CA LYS A 89 5.44 -6.89 -14.43
C LYS A 89 4.10 -7.35 -15.00
N ILE A 90 3.00 -6.69 -14.68
CA ILE A 90 1.68 -7.05 -15.23
C ILE A 90 1.64 -6.83 -16.74
N LYS A 91 2.21 -5.72 -17.24
CA LYS A 91 2.27 -5.45 -18.68
C LYS A 91 3.09 -6.49 -19.43
N ASP A 92 4.20 -6.94 -18.88
CA ASP A 92 5.04 -7.97 -19.50
C ASP A 92 4.30 -9.32 -19.56
N GLU A 93 3.61 -9.69 -18.50
CA GLU A 93 2.79 -10.90 -18.48
C GLU A 93 1.65 -10.87 -19.51
N ILE A 94 0.95 -9.75 -19.65
CA ILE A 94 -0.15 -9.67 -20.62
C ILE A 94 0.32 -9.51 -22.07
N LYS A 95 1.58 -9.13 -22.33
CA LYS A 95 2.13 -9.05 -23.70
C LYS A 95 2.19 -10.41 -24.39
N GLN A 96 2.33 -11.52 -23.65
CA GLN A 96 2.35 -12.87 -24.21
C GLN A 96 1.02 -13.27 -24.85
N PHE A 97 -0.08 -12.59 -24.51
CA PHE A 97 -1.40 -12.86 -25.10
C PHE A 97 -1.65 -11.92 -26.29
N SER A 98 -1.92 -12.48 -27.45
CA SER A 98 -2.35 -11.70 -28.64
C SER A 98 -3.79 -11.22 -28.52
N ASP A 99 -4.65 -12.00 -27.86
CA ASP A 99 -6.08 -11.72 -27.70
C ASP A 99 -6.33 -10.79 -26.49
N LYS A 100 -7.11 -9.73 -26.74
CA LYS A 100 -7.54 -8.79 -25.71
C LYS A 100 -8.32 -9.48 -24.58
N SER A 101 -9.19 -10.43 -24.91
CA SER A 101 -9.99 -11.16 -23.92
C SER A 101 -9.11 -11.94 -22.95
N LYS A 102 -8.03 -12.57 -23.43
CA LYS A 102 -7.06 -13.28 -22.59
C LYS A 102 -6.27 -12.34 -21.69
N LYS A 103 -5.92 -11.13 -22.18
CA LYS A 103 -5.29 -10.10 -21.36
C LYS A 103 -6.19 -9.68 -20.21
N ILE A 104 -7.45 -9.44 -20.49
CA ILE A 104 -8.46 -9.08 -19.49
C ILE A 104 -8.64 -10.21 -18.48
N GLN A 105 -8.77 -11.46 -18.97
CA GLN A 105 -8.91 -12.64 -18.10
C GLN A 105 -7.73 -12.76 -17.12
N TYR A 106 -6.50 -12.57 -17.59
CA TYR A 106 -5.32 -12.59 -16.72
C TYR A 106 -5.41 -11.55 -15.60
N VAL A 107 -5.84 -10.32 -15.92
CA VAL A 107 -6.00 -9.24 -14.93
C VAL A 107 -7.15 -9.55 -13.96
N ASP A 108 -8.25 -10.14 -14.44
CA ASP A 108 -9.35 -10.60 -13.60
C ASP A 108 -8.90 -11.69 -12.62
N ASP A 109 -8.17 -12.69 -13.09
CA ASP A 109 -7.64 -13.78 -12.27
C ASP A 109 -6.66 -13.24 -11.20
N LEU A 110 -5.80 -12.30 -11.58
CA LEU A 110 -4.89 -11.66 -10.64
C LEU A 110 -5.66 -10.87 -9.56
N LYS A 111 -6.68 -10.13 -9.97
CA LYS A 111 -7.56 -9.41 -9.05
C LYS A 111 -8.28 -10.36 -8.10
N GLN A 112 -8.81 -11.48 -8.62
CA GLN A 112 -9.47 -12.50 -7.81
C GLN A 112 -8.52 -13.07 -6.75
N ARG A 113 -7.29 -13.40 -7.11
CA ARG A 113 -6.27 -13.89 -6.15
C ARG A 113 -6.01 -12.90 -5.02
N ILE A 114 -6.08 -11.58 -5.28
CA ILE A 114 -5.94 -10.58 -4.22
C ILE A 114 -7.11 -10.65 -3.23
N PHE A 115 -8.34 -10.87 -3.73
CA PHE A 115 -9.50 -11.05 -2.85
C PHE A 115 -9.48 -12.36 -2.07
N ASP A 116 -8.82 -13.38 -2.60
CA ASP A 116 -8.67 -14.67 -1.94
C ASP A 116 -7.60 -14.67 -0.83
N PHE A 117 -6.85 -13.56 -0.66
CA PHE A 117 -5.87 -13.43 0.41
C PHE A 117 -6.56 -13.48 1.78
N LYS A 118 -6.05 -14.38 2.63
CA LYS A 118 -6.44 -14.45 4.02
C LYS A 118 -5.61 -13.46 4.83
N ILE A 119 -6.28 -12.50 5.46
CA ILE A 119 -5.64 -11.49 6.30
C ILE A 119 -6.01 -11.81 7.76
N ILE A 120 -5.01 -11.90 8.62
CA ILE A 120 -5.21 -11.98 10.07
C ILE A 120 -5.14 -10.55 10.60
N TRP A 121 -6.23 -10.10 11.23
CA TRP A 121 -6.26 -8.83 11.94
C TRP A 121 -6.14 -9.06 13.44
N ILE A 122 -5.11 -8.50 14.07
CA ILE A 122 -4.86 -8.62 15.50
C ILE A 122 -5.04 -7.23 16.12
N LYS A 123 -6.00 -7.11 17.03
CA LYS A 123 -6.15 -5.91 17.86
C LYS A 123 -5.31 -6.10 19.12
N ILE A 124 -4.45 -5.14 19.39
CA ILE A 124 -3.53 -5.15 20.53
C ILE A 124 -3.92 -3.98 21.41
N GLU A 125 -4.03 -4.21 22.73
CA GLU A 125 -4.50 -3.19 23.67
C GLU A 125 -3.35 -2.51 24.41
N ASN A 126 -2.16 -3.12 24.41
CA ASN A 126 -0.98 -2.54 25.03
C ASN A 126 0.25 -2.61 24.10
N ASP A 127 1.20 -1.72 24.31
CA ASP A 127 2.39 -1.59 23.46
C ASP A 127 3.37 -2.76 23.66
N GLU A 128 3.44 -3.38 24.84
CA GLU A 128 4.36 -4.49 25.11
C GLU A 128 3.99 -5.74 24.29
N ASP A 129 2.68 -6.07 24.23
CA ASP A 129 2.18 -7.14 23.38
C ASP A 129 2.37 -6.83 21.90
N ALA A 130 2.24 -5.55 21.51
CA ALA A 130 2.47 -5.11 20.14
C ALA A 130 3.89 -5.43 19.68
N TYR A 131 4.90 -5.11 20.50
CA TYR A 131 6.31 -5.40 20.19
C TYR A 131 6.58 -6.90 20.14
N SER A 132 6.07 -7.67 21.09
CA SER A 132 6.25 -9.12 21.14
C SER A 132 5.65 -9.83 19.91
N ILE A 133 4.44 -9.42 19.50
CA ILE A 133 3.77 -9.97 18.32
C ILE A 133 4.52 -9.55 17.04
N PHE A 134 4.95 -8.28 16.96
CA PHE A 134 5.73 -7.78 15.84
C PHE A 134 7.02 -8.58 15.64
N GLU A 135 7.79 -8.83 16.69
CA GLU A 135 8.99 -9.65 16.65
C GLU A 135 8.70 -11.08 16.20
N THR A 136 7.66 -11.72 16.78
CA THR A 136 7.30 -13.10 16.47
C THR A 136 6.85 -13.26 15.00
N VAL A 137 6.07 -12.33 14.49
CA VAL A 137 5.54 -12.40 13.11
C VAL A 137 6.64 -12.09 12.09
N ASN A 138 7.49 -11.09 12.36
CA ASN A 138 8.55 -10.68 11.44
C ASN A 138 9.75 -11.65 11.43
N ALA A 139 10.02 -12.36 12.54
CA ALA A 139 11.06 -13.39 12.59
C ALA A 139 10.85 -14.54 11.59
N ARG A 140 9.65 -14.67 11.03
CA ARG A 140 9.32 -15.69 10.02
C ARG A 140 9.39 -15.20 8.57
N GLY A 141 9.61 -13.90 8.35
CA GLY A 141 9.59 -13.29 7.01
C GLY A 141 10.98 -12.86 6.52
N ALA A 142 11.29 -11.60 6.67
CA ALA A 142 12.64 -11.08 6.40
C ALA A 142 13.46 -11.14 7.68
N ASP A 143 14.71 -11.56 7.59
CA ASP A 143 15.61 -11.55 8.74
C ASP A 143 15.72 -10.12 9.28
N LEU A 144 15.18 -9.92 10.49
CA LEU A 144 15.39 -8.67 11.22
C LEU A 144 16.86 -8.58 11.58
N THR A 145 17.47 -7.45 11.30
CA THR A 145 18.84 -7.22 11.74
C THR A 145 18.88 -7.12 13.27
N ALA A 146 20.03 -7.44 13.87
CA ALA A 146 20.22 -7.25 15.32
C ALA A 146 19.92 -5.81 15.75
N ALA A 147 20.14 -4.82 14.86
CA ALA A 147 19.81 -3.42 15.10
C ALA A 147 18.28 -3.19 15.14
N ASP A 148 17.49 -3.86 14.27
CA ASP A 148 16.04 -3.75 14.28
C ASP A 148 15.45 -4.36 15.54
N LEU A 149 15.96 -5.52 15.97
CA LEU A 149 15.54 -6.17 17.22
C LEU A 149 15.86 -5.29 18.44
N LEU A 150 17.07 -4.74 18.52
CA LEU A 150 17.47 -3.82 19.60
C LEU A 150 16.62 -2.55 19.61
N LYS A 151 16.36 -1.98 18.45
CA LYS A 151 15.49 -0.80 18.29
C LYS A 151 14.08 -1.09 18.82
N ASN A 152 13.47 -2.19 18.43
CA ASN A 152 12.14 -2.59 18.87
C ASN A 152 12.10 -2.82 20.40
N TYR A 153 13.10 -3.53 20.93
CA TYR A 153 13.23 -3.74 22.38
C TYR A 153 13.32 -2.43 23.16
N LEU A 154 14.15 -1.49 22.71
CA LEU A 154 14.29 -0.18 23.33
C LEU A 154 13.00 0.63 23.25
N PHE A 155 12.31 0.62 22.11
CA PHE A 155 11.02 1.31 21.97
C PHE A 155 9.93 0.72 22.88
N GLY A 156 9.96 -0.59 23.15
CA GLY A 156 9.05 -1.22 24.11
C GLY A 156 9.34 -0.92 25.58
N LYS A 157 10.59 -0.57 25.92
CA LYS A 157 11.03 -0.38 27.31
C LYS A 157 11.19 1.09 27.72
N LEU A 158 11.35 2.01 26.77
CA LEU A 158 11.51 3.43 27.10
C LEU A 158 10.15 4.07 27.38
N PRO A 159 10.02 4.79 28.52
CA PRO A 159 8.79 5.48 28.87
C PRO A 159 8.47 6.56 27.83
N LYS A 160 7.21 6.66 27.43
CA LYS A 160 6.70 7.79 26.66
C LYS A 160 6.64 9.00 27.59
N LYS A 161 7.11 10.16 27.12
CA LYS A 161 6.94 11.41 27.86
C LYS A 161 5.45 11.79 27.95
N GLU A 162 5.04 12.48 29.01
CA GLU A 162 3.65 12.93 29.23
C GLU A 162 3.11 13.82 28.09
N ASP A 163 3.99 14.48 27.33
CA ASP A 163 3.67 15.31 26.17
C ASP A 163 3.53 14.54 24.84
N GLY A 164 3.57 13.20 24.88
CA GLY A 164 3.42 12.34 23.70
C GLY A 164 4.65 12.26 22.79
N ILE A 165 5.77 12.90 23.18
CA ILE A 165 7.02 12.82 22.42
C ILE A 165 7.73 11.51 22.75
N ASP A 166 7.94 10.70 21.73
CA ASP A 166 8.65 9.43 21.85
C ASP A 166 10.16 9.67 21.88
N VAL A 167 10.76 9.61 23.08
CA VAL A 167 12.21 9.83 23.30
C VAL A 167 13.06 8.92 22.41
N ALA A 168 12.57 7.72 22.14
CA ALA A 168 13.25 6.79 21.26
C ALA A 168 13.29 7.28 19.81
N LYS A 169 12.24 7.95 19.33
CA LYS A 169 12.19 8.56 17.99
C LYS A 169 13.17 9.72 17.84
N GLU A 170 13.32 10.56 18.86
CA GLU A 170 14.26 11.70 18.82
C GLU A 170 15.72 11.27 18.84
N THR A 171 16.02 10.11 19.42
CA THR A 171 17.41 9.64 19.59
C THR A 171 17.93 8.87 18.37
N TRP A 172 17.03 8.35 17.49
CA TRP A 172 17.40 7.46 16.36
C TRP A 172 17.13 8.06 14.97
N LEU A 173 16.65 9.28 14.88
CA LEU A 173 16.51 10.06 13.65
C LEU A 173 17.64 11.09 13.53
#